data_870723f44e4dcd68989d501732404e48
#
_entry.id   870723f44e4dcd68989d501732404e48
#
_cell.length_a   1.000
_cell.length_b   1.000
_cell.length_c   1.000
_cell.angle_alpha   90.00
_cell.angle_beta   90.00
_cell.angle_gamma   90.00
#
_symmetry.space_group_name_H-M   'P 1'
#
loop_
_entity.id
_entity.type
_entity.pdbx_description
1 polymer ?
#
loop_
_entity_poly.entity_id
_entity_poly.type
_entity_poly.pdbx_seq_one_letter_code
_entity_poly.pdbx_strand_id
1 'polypeptide(L)'
;MRVTVQGPRGGYINTDLTIYTITATRDICRQLGINRRNITVNVFLHHNSSIGDRITEGECEPVSKYIYNVHVSLYCNWLSVLAHELVHVKQFLLGELDVNLSKWKSRGYISNLDYWDQPWEREARRLQGQLVAGLSC
;
A
#
# COMPACT_ATOMS: atom_id res chain seq x y z
N MET A 1 -7.34 -7.67 -11.49
CA MET A 1 -6.49 -6.58 -10.97
C MET A 1 -5.33 -6.32 -11.91
N ARG A 2 -5.09 -5.08 -12.19
CA ARG A 2 -3.92 -4.65 -12.96
C ARG A 2 -2.87 -4.10 -11.98
N VAL A 3 -1.65 -4.59 -12.08
CA VAL A 3 -0.52 -4.13 -11.25
C VAL A 3 0.58 -3.65 -12.17
N THR A 4 1.04 -2.43 -11.97
CA THR A 4 2.22 -1.89 -12.64
C THR A 4 3.30 -1.65 -11.60
N VAL A 5 4.56 -1.81 -11.99
CA VAL A 5 5.71 -1.57 -11.11
C VAL A 5 6.71 -0.73 -11.86
N GLN A 6 7.17 0.34 -11.26
CA GLN A 6 8.09 1.28 -11.91
C GLN A 6 8.93 2.01 -10.88
N GLY A 7 10.02 2.60 -11.30
CA GLY A 7 10.84 3.46 -10.47
C GLY A 7 10.21 4.84 -10.34
N PRO A 8 10.85 5.74 -9.58
CA PRO A 8 10.39 7.11 -9.44
C PRO A 8 10.27 7.77 -10.83
N ARG A 9 9.19 8.53 -11.04
CA ARG A 9 8.91 9.22 -12.31
C ARG A 9 8.86 8.27 -13.52
N GLY A 10 8.45 7.01 -13.30
CA GLY A 10 8.36 6.01 -14.37
C GLY A 10 9.70 5.44 -14.80
N GLY A 11 10.76 5.61 -14.00
CA GLY A 11 12.09 5.10 -14.31
C GLY A 11 12.17 3.58 -14.31
N TYR A 12 13.27 3.08 -14.84
CA TYR A 12 13.50 1.64 -15.00
C TYR A 12 13.72 0.95 -13.66
N ILE A 13 13.13 -0.23 -13.52
CA ILE A 13 13.35 -1.15 -12.41
C ILE A 13 13.80 -2.50 -13.01
N ASN A 14 14.72 -3.16 -12.34
CA ASN A 14 15.18 -4.49 -12.72
C ASN A 14 14.00 -5.44 -12.98
N THR A 15 14.09 -6.22 -14.05
CA THR A 15 13.00 -7.10 -14.49
C THR A 15 12.61 -8.12 -13.42
N ASP A 16 13.59 -8.73 -12.75
CA ASP A 16 13.30 -9.74 -11.72
C ASP A 16 12.60 -9.12 -10.53
N LEU A 17 13.02 -7.92 -10.11
CA LEU A 17 12.37 -7.19 -9.03
C LEU A 17 10.96 -6.77 -9.44
N THR A 18 10.77 -6.37 -10.69
CA THR A 18 9.45 -6.02 -11.21
C THR A 18 8.50 -7.20 -11.14
N ILE A 19 8.92 -8.36 -11.64
CA ILE A 19 8.10 -9.58 -11.63
C ILE A 19 7.78 -10.00 -10.20
N TYR A 20 8.78 -9.99 -9.32
CA TYR A 20 8.60 -10.35 -7.93
C TYR A 20 7.59 -9.42 -7.24
N THR A 21 7.71 -8.12 -7.47
CA THR A 21 6.83 -7.12 -6.86
C THR A 21 5.39 -7.27 -7.35
N ILE A 22 5.19 -7.53 -8.66
CA ILE A 22 3.86 -7.78 -9.19
C ILE A 22 3.23 -9.00 -8.52
N THR A 23 3.99 -10.08 -8.42
CA THR A 23 3.52 -11.33 -7.83
C THR A 23 3.18 -11.12 -6.35
N ALA A 24 4.06 -10.47 -5.61
CA ALA A 24 3.84 -10.19 -4.19
C ALA A 24 2.61 -9.30 -4.00
N THR A 25 2.46 -8.25 -4.81
CA THR A 25 1.31 -7.35 -4.73
C THR A 25 0.00 -8.10 -4.95
N ARG A 26 -0.06 -8.93 -5.99
CA ARG A 26 -1.26 -9.72 -6.26
C ARG A 26 -1.58 -10.71 -5.15
N ASP A 27 -0.55 -11.34 -4.60
CA ASP A 27 -0.72 -12.32 -3.53
C ASP A 27 -1.23 -11.65 -2.25
N ILE A 28 -0.65 -10.53 -1.88
CA ILE A 28 -1.10 -9.75 -0.72
C ILE A 28 -2.55 -9.29 -0.92
N CYS A 29 -2.87 -8.78 -2.09
CA CYS A 29 -4.23 -8.34 -2.40
C CYS A 29 -5.22 -9.49 -2.37
N ARG A 30 -4.80 -10.68 -2.77
CA ARG A 30 -5.63 -11.89 -2.67
C ARG A 30 -5.88 -12.23 -1.21
N GLN A 31 -4.87 -12.19 -0.36
CA GLN A 31 -5.03 -12.43 1.07
C GLN A 31 -5.98 -11.41 1.71
N LEU A 32 -5.96 -10.16 1.22
CA LEU A 32 -6.84 -9.10 1.69
C LEU A 32 -8.25 -9.18 1.08
N GLY A 33 -8.49 -10.05 0.12
CA GLY A 33 -9.78 -10.19 -0.53
C GLY A 33 -10.10 -9.08 -1.53
N ILE A 34 -9.10 -8.35 -2.02
CA ILE A 34 -9.30 -7.22 -2.93
C ILE A 34 -8.72 -7.44 -4.32
N ASN A 35 -8.36 -8.66 -4.67
CA ASN A 35 -7.85 -8.98 -6.00
C ASN A 35 -9.00 -9.02 -7.01
N ARG A 36 -9.50 -7.86 -7.42
CA ARG A 36 -10.65 -7.68 -8.29
C ARG A 36 -10.23 -7.15 -9.66
N ARG A 37 -10.98 -7.50 -10.72
CA ARG A 37 -10.64 -7.14 -12.11
C ARG A 37 -10.55 -5.64 -12.36
N ASN A 38 -11.39 -4.87 -11.69
CA ASN A 38 -11.50 -3.43 -11.95
C ASN A 38 -10.55 -2.57 -11.12
N ILE A 39 -9.64 -3.19 -10.37
CA ILE A 39 -8.70 -2.47 -9.50
C ILE A 39 -7.36 -2.34 -10.22
N THR A 40 -6.77 -1.15 -10.16
CA THR A 40 -5.41 -0.89 -10.64
C THR A 40 -4.55 -0.42 -9.47
N VAL A 41 -3.41 -1.07 -9.27
CA VAL A 41 -2.42 -0.68 -8.29
C VAL A 41 -1.12 -0.37 -9.03
N ASN A 42 -0.67 0.86 -8.93
CA ASN A 42 0.61 1.29 -9.49
C ASN A 42 1.62 1.35 -8.35
N VAL A 43 2.62 0.49 -8.38
CA VAL A 43 3.65 0.43 -7.35
C VAL A 43 4.88 1.17 -7.83
N PHE A 44 5.33 2.14 -7.05
CA PHE A 44 6.54 2.93 -7.32
C PHE A 44 7.59 2.53 -6.30
N LEU A 45 8.71 1.99 -6.79
CA LEU A 45 9.82 1.56 -5.94
C LEU A 45 10.89 2.64 -5.92
N HIS A 46 11.21 3.11 -4.74
CA HIS A 46 12.20 4.18 -4.51
C HIS A 46 13.45 3.59 -3.86
N HIS A 47 14.62 3.98 -4.34
CA HIS A 47 15.89 3.46 -3.82
C HIS A 47 16.36 4.16 -2.54
N ASN A 48 15.74 5.27 -2.17
CA ASN A 48 16.11 6.08 -1.01
C ASN A 48 15.12 5.87 0.15
N SER A 49 15.51 6.31 1.34
CA SER A 49 14.63 6.31 2.51
C SER A 49 13.60 7.45 2.48
N SER A 50 13.55 8.19 1.37
CA SER A 50 12.60 9.29 1.20
C SER A 50 11.78 9.07 -0.07
N ILE A 51 10.54 9.55 -0.05
CA ILE A 51 9.65 9.53 -1.21
C ILE A 51 9.32 10.99 -1.52
N GLY A 52 9.80 11.46 -2.69
CA GLY A 52 9.72 12.88 -3.02
C GLY A 52 10.57 13.70 -2.05
N ASP A 53 9.98 14.73 -1.47
CA ASP A 53 10.64 15.59 -0.50
C ASP A 53 10.42 15.15 0.95
N ARG A 54 9.76 14.01 1.16
CA ARG A 54 9.42 13.52 2.50
C ARG A 54 10.26 12.31 2.88
N ILE A 55 10.63 12.27 4.15
CA ILE A 55 11.27 11.09 4.73
C ILE A 55 10.16 10.16 5.18
N THR A 56 9.91 9.11 4.38
CA THR A 56 8.89 8.10 4.68
C THR A 56 9.28 6.78 4.02
N GLU A 57 8.86 5.69 4.60
CA GLU A 57 9.12 4.36 4.05
C GLU A 57 8.08 3.96 3.01
N GLY A 58 6.86 4.47 3.11
CA GLY A 58 5.80 4.14 2.18
C GLY A 58 4.67 5.14 2.20
N GLU A 59 3.85 5.07 1.16
CA GLU A 59 2.69 5.94 1.02
C GLU A 59 1.67 5.26 0.12
N CYS A 60 0.39 5.41 0.45
CA CYS A 60 -0.72 4.97 -0.39
C CYS A 60 -1.54 6.20 -0.78
N GLU A 61 -1.67 6.43 -2.08
CA GLU A 61 -2.42 7.55 -2.64
C GLU A 61 -3.62 7.03 -3.43
N PRO A 62 -4.85 7.26 -2.96
CA PRO A 62 -6.03 6.94 -3.76
C PRO A 62 -6.19 7.97 -4.88
N VAL A 63 -6.06 7.52 -6.12
CA VAL A 63 -6.23 8.38 -7.30
C VAL A 63 -7.71 8.46 -7.66
N SER A 64 -8.39 7.33 -7.56
CA SER A 64 -9.84 7.22 -7.75
C SER A 64 -10.31 6.03 -6.93
N LYS A 65 -11.61 5.71 -7.00
CA LYS A 65 -12.15 4.57 -6.27
C LYS A 65 -11.47 3.23 -6.62
N TYR A 66 -10.95 3.11 -7.85
CA TYR A 66 -10.38 1.85 -8.34
C TYR A 66 -8.92 1.95 -8.76
N ILE A 67 -8.28 3.10 -8.53
CA ILE A 67 -6.87 3.32 -8.91
C ILE A 67 -6.11 3.85 -7.71
N TYR A 68 -5.01 3.18 -7.38
CA TYR A 68 -4.19 3.50 -6.21
C TYR A 68 -2.72 3.54 -6.60
N ASN A 69 -2.02 4.58 -6.16
CA ASN A 69 -0.58 4.67 -6.27
C ASN A 69 0.03 4.29 -4.93
N VAL A 70 0.91 3.30 -4.94
CA VAL A 70 1.58 2.80 -3.75
C VAL A 70 3.07 3.05 -3.91
N HIS A 71 3.64 3.86 -3.02
CA HIS A 71 5.06 4.18 -3.02
C HIS A 71 5.75 3.38 -1.92
N VAL A 72 6.86 2.75 -2.25
CA VAL A 72 7.60 1.90 -1.31
C VAL A 72 9.09 2.22 -1.43
N SER A 73 9.72 2.50 -0.30
CA SER A 73 11.17 2.62 -0.24
C SER A 73 11.80 1.23 -0.12
N LEU A 74 12.78 0.97 -0.95
CA LEU A 74 13.53 -0.30 -0.94
C LEU A 74 14.61 -0.32 0.14
N TYR A 75 14.74 0.75 0.91
CA TYR A 75 15.83 0.91 1.85
C TYR A 75 15.85 -0.18 2.92
N CYS A 76 14.70 -0.52 3.48
CA CYS A 76 14.62 -1.47 4.59
C CYS A 76 13.22 -2.06 4.69
N ASN A 77 13.12 -3.40 4.86
CA ASN A 77 11.85 -4.09 5.09
C ASN A 77 10.76 -3.74 4.08
N TRP A 78 11.14 -3.60 2.81
CA TRP A 78 10.24 -3.05 1.79
C TRP A 78 8.98 -3.91 1.57
N LEU A 79 9.08 -5.24 1.75
CA LEU A 79 7.89 -6.10 1.62
C LEU A 79 6.86 -5.81 2.72
N SER A 80 7.31 -5.58 3.95
CA SER A 80 6.42 -5.19 5.03
C SER A 80 5.79 -3.84 4.75
N VAL A 81 6.57 -2.90 4.21
CA VAL A 81 6.05 -1.59 3.82
C VAL A 81 5.02 -1.73 2.70
N LEU A 82 5.32 -2.54 1.68
CA LEU A 82 4.36 -2.82 0.60
C LEU A 82 3.06 -3.38 1.17
N ALA A 83 3.14 -4.37 2.04
CA ALA A 83 1.96 -4.97 2.66
C ALA A 83 1.18 -3.94 3.47
N HIS A 84 1.86 -3.09 4.24
CA HIS A 84 1.25 -2.02 5.02
C HIS A 84 0.44 -1.07 4.11
N GLU A 85 1.04 -0.62 3.01
CA GLU A 85 0.36 0.30 2.10
C GLU A 85 -0.80 -0.39 1.36
N LEU A 86 -0.69 -1.66 1.06
CA LEU A 86 -1.79 -2.40 0.43
C LEU A 86 -2.97 -2.60 1.38
N VAL A 87 -2.74 -2.64 2.69
CA VAL A 87 -3.85 -2.60 3.66
C VAL A 87 -4.63 -1.29 3.51
N HIS A 88 -3.93 -0.18 3.29
CA HIS A 88 -4.61 1.10 3.05
C HIS A 88 -5.43 1.08 1.76
N VAL A 89 -4.95 0.41 0.70
CA VAL A 89 -5.76 0.21 -0.51
C VAL A 89 -7.06 -0.50 -0.16
N LYS A 90 -6.99 -1.56 0.62
CA LYS A 90 -8.17 -2.29 1.08
C LYS A 90 -9.12 -1.40 1.88
N GLN A 91 -8.57 -0.58 2.76
CA GLN A 91 -9.37 0.31 3.61
C GLN A 91 -10.12 1.35 2.77
N PHE A 92 -9.46 1.96 1.81
CA PHE A 92 -10.10 2.92 0.90
C PHE A 92 -11.13 2.23 0.00
N LEU A 93 -10.75 1.11 -0.59
CA LEU A 93 -11.59 0.39 -1.54
C LEU A 93 -12.90 -0.09 -0.91
N LEU A 94 -12.84 -0.61 0.31
CA LEU A 94 -14.00 -1.12 1.02
C LEU A 94 -14.77 -0.02 1.76
N GLY A 95 -14.32 1.23 1.64
CA GLY A 95 -14.99 2.36 2.30
C GLY A 95 -14.80 2.39 3.81
N GLU A 96 -13.83 1.66 4.33
CA GLU A 96 -13.52 1.68 5.76
C GLU A 96 -12.85 2.97 6.18
N LEU A 97 -12.04 3.53 5.28
CA LEU A 97 -11.30 4.76 5.49
C LEU A 97 -11.70 5.77 4.42
N ASP A 98 -12.03 6.99 4.87
CA ASP A 98 -12.32 8.11 3.99
C ASP A 98 -11.00 8.65 3.39
N VAL A 99 -11.05 9.11 2.13
CA VAL A 99 -9.88 9.66 1.44
C VAL A 99 -9.28 10.88 2.15
N ASN A 100 -10.07 11.56 2.96
CA ASN A 100 -9.62 12.70 3.78
C ASN A 100 -9.05 12.26 5.12
N LEU A 101 -8.98 10.96 5.40
CA LEU A 101 -8.52 10.39 6.67
C LEU A 101 -9.31 10.93 7.87
N SER A 102 -10.61 11.19 7.68
CA SER A 102 -11.44 11.79 8.70
C SER A 102 -12.49 10.85 9.29
N LYS A 103 -12.75 9.72 8.64
CA LYS A 103 -13.75 8.74 9.09
C LYS A 103 -13.18 7.33 8.99
N TRP A 104 -13.54 6.50 9.97
CA TRP A 104 -13.13 5.12 10.02
C TRP A 104 -14.34 4.25 10.32
N LYS A 105 -14.70 3.35 9.38
CA LYS A 105 -15.80 2.39 9.52
C LYS A 105 -17.09 3.07 9.99
N SER A 106 -17.42 4.22 9.41
CA SER A 106 -18.64 5.00 9.71
C SER A 106 -18.67 5.60 11.11
N ARG A 107 -17.56 5.68 11.81
CA ARG A 107 -17.50 6.21 13.18
C ARG A 107 -17.27 7.70 13.27
N GLY A 108 -17.53 8.49 12.27
CA GLY A 108 -17.42 9.94 12.36
C GLY A 108 -15.99 10.45 12.52
N TYR A 109 -15.86 11.66 13.04
CA TYR A 109 -14.62 12.43 13.00
C TYR A 109 -13.57 11.89 13.98
N ILE A 110 -12.42 11.43 13.46
CA ILE A 110 -11.31 10.91 14.28
C ILE A 110 -9.97 11.50 13.86
N SER A 111 -9.99 12.69 13.24
CA SER A 111 -8.80 13.33 12.68
C SER A 111 -7.82 13.85 13.73
N ASN A 112 -8.20 13.89 15.01
CA ASN A 112 -7.38 14.42 16.09
C ASN A 112 -6.43 13.40 16.71
N LEU A 113 -6.45 12.16 16.21
CA LEU A 113 -5.59 11.10 16.77
C LEU A 113 -4.17 11.22 16.26
N ASP A 114 -3.21 10.94 17.13
CA ASP A 114 -1.81 10.78 16.72
C ASP A 114 -1.69 9.63 15.72
N TYR A 115 -0.66 9.70 14.85
CA TYR A 115 -0.44 8.68 13.83
C TYR A 115 -0.51 7.25 14.39
N TRP A 116 0.16 7.01 15.53
CA TRP A 116 0.22 5.68 16.13
C TRP A 116 -1.12 5.19 16.66
N ASP A 117 -2.04 6.10 16.97
CA ASP A 117 -3.35 5.78 17.53
C ASP A 117 -4.44 5.72 16.47
N GLN A 118 -4.15 6.10 15.22
CA GLN A 118 -5.10 6.03 14.14
C GLN A 118 -5.48 4.57 13.86
N PRO A 119 -6.78 4.22 13.87
CA PRO A 119 -7.17 2.82 13.75
C PRO A 119 -6.78 2.18 12.42
N TRP A 120 -6.74 2.93 11.34
CA TRP A 120 -6.29 2.42 10.05
C TRP A 120 -4.80 2.08 10.07
N GLU A 121 -3.98 2.85 10.78
CA GLU A 121 -2.56 2.55 10.94
C GLU A 121 -2.34 1.34 11.85
N ARG A 122 -3.14 1.21 12.89
CA ARG A 122 -3.09 0.05 13.78
C ARG A 122 -3.42 -1.24 13.04
N GLU A 123 -4.45 -1.22 12.19
CA GLU A 123 -4.81 -2.39 11.37
C GLU A 123 -3.68 -2.72 10.40
N ALA A 124 -3.12 -1.72 9.73
CA ALA A 124 -2.04 -1.94 8.77
C ALA A 124 -0.80 -2.55 9.45
N ARG A 125 -0.41 -2.04 10.62
CA ARG A 125 0.70 -2.60 11.38
C ARG A 125 0.43 -4.02 11.84
N ARG A 126 -0.80 -4.31 12.25
CA ARG A 126 -1.19 -5.63 12.72
C ARG A 126 -1.15 -6.67 11.59
N LEU A 127 -1.57 -6.28 10.40
CA LEU A 127 -1.71 -7.22 9.28
C LEU A 127 -0.43 -7.39 8.47
N GLN A 128 0.47 -6.39 8.45
CA GLN A 128 1.62 -6.42 7.54
C GLN A 128 2.51 -7.66 7.71
N GLY A 129 2.76 -8.06 8.93
CA GLY A 129 3.59 -9.23 9.20
C GLY A 129 2.93 -10.52 8.74
N GLN A 130 1.63 -10.66 8.97
CA GLN A 130 0.87 -11.84 8.53
C GLN A 130 0.82 -11.94 7.01
N LEU A 131 0.67 -10.81 6.33
CA LEU A 131 0.59 -10.78 4.87
C LEU A 131 1.92 -11.19 4.23
N VAL A 132 3.03 -10.69 4.78
CA VAL A 132 4.36 -11.07 4.29
C VAL A 132 4.63 -12.56 4.56
N ALA A 133 4.27 -13.04 5.75
CA ALA A 133 4.45 -14.45 6.10
C ALA A 133 3.61 -15.37 5.20
N GLY A 134 2.49 -14.89 4.68
CA GLY A 134 1.62 -15.63 3.78
C GLY A 134 2.06 -15.62 2.32
N LEU A 135 3.15 -14.94 1.97
CA LEU A 135 3.63 -14.91 0.59
C LEU A 135 4.14 -16.28 0.16
N SER A 136 3.75 -16.68 -1.05
CA SER A 136 4.25 -17.89 -1.67
C SER A 136 5.70 -17.67 -2.12
N CYS A 137 6.58 -18.57 -1.78
CA CYS A 137 7.98 -18.51 -2.21
C CYS A 137 8.17 -19.13 -3.59
#